data_0201022a3f26536fcf26d845d700cb8e
#
_entry.id   0201022a3f26536fcf26d845d700cb8e
#
_cell.length_a   1.000
_cell.length_b   1.000
_cell.length_c   1.000
_cell.angle_alpha   90.00
_cell.angle_beta   90.00
_cell.angle_gamma   90.00
#
_symmetry.space_group_name_H-M   'P 1'
#
loop_
_entity.id
_entity.type
_entity.pdbx_description
1 polymer ?
#
loop_
_entity_poly.entity_id
_entity_poly.type
_entity_poly.pdbx_seq_one_letter_code
_entity_poly.pdbx_strand_id
1 'polypeptide(L)'
;LFRSYERNVLVPGRLVEELEPVSIGRAVTSVSDKVLLLQADFNWKRIMTLESLDQYYHGEDSGRVIRNACENVSVMNEAAHQLVVANGLEDVIIVNTADAVYVSRKSEADQIKSIIRENYEKQQSYFDEGTVYYTPWGIKETIHYGDSCKVKKITIFPGKELSRHVHKLRTE
;
A
#
# COMPACT_ATOMS: atom_id res chain seq x y z
N LEU A 1 4.89 -1.06 23.17
CA LEU A 1 5.74 -0.40 24.16
C LEU A 1 6.41 0.83 23.54
N PHE A 2 6.00 2.03 23.95
CA PHE A 2 6.62 3.29 23.54
C PHE A 2 7.61 3.74 24.61
N ARG A 3 8.77 4.24 24.19
CA ARG A 3 9.75 4.85 25.10
C ARG A 3 9.59 6.36 25.06
N SER A 4 9.41 6.99 26.21
CA SER A 4 9.56 8.43 26.31
C SER A 4 11.05 8.80 26.29
N TYR A 5 11.44 9.75 25.48
CA TYR A 5 12.84 10.12 25.25
C TYR A 5 13.52 10.69 26.49
N GLU A 6 12.78 11.30 27.39
CA GLU A 6 13.37 12.02 28.54
C GLU A 6 13.56 11.18 29.81
N ARG A 7 12.87 10.04 29.95
CA ARG A 7 12.89 9.26 31.21
C ARG A 7 13.00 7.76 31.06
N ASN A 8 13.18 7.22 29.86
CA ASN A 8 13.14 5.76 29.63
C ASN A 8 11.90 5.06 30.23
N VAL A 9 10.78 5.77 30.29
CA VAL A 9 9.54 5.22 30.83
C VAL A 9 8.90 4.34 29.76
N LEU A 10 8.65 3.10 30.10
CA LEU A 10 7.88 2.17 29.28
C LEU A 10 6.39 2.46 29.49
N VAL A 11 5.70 2.87 28.45
CA VAL A 11 4.25 3.01 28.48
C VAL A 11 3.61 1.64 28.26
N PRO A 12 2.85 1.07 29.18
CA PRO A 12 2.13 -0.17 28.97
C PRO A 12 1.17 -0.09 27.80
N GLY A 13 1.14 -1.15 26.94
CA GLY A 13 0.27 -1.19 25.77
C GLY A 13 -1.20 -0.92 26.08
N ARG A 14 -1.70 -1.42 27.21
CA ARG A 14 -3.07 -1.18 27.68
C ARG A 14 -3.46 0.30 27.80
N LEU A 15 -2.50 1.17 28.15
CA LEU A 15 -2.78 2.61 28.25
C LEU A 15 -2.90 3.26 26.87
N VAL A 16 -2.28 2.65 25.85
CA VAL A 16 -2.40 3.11 24.45
C VAL A 16 -3.75 2.68 23.87
N GLU A 17 -4.22 1.49 24.24
CA GLU A 17 -5.51 0.95 23.80
C GLU A 17 -6.71 1.73 24.38
N GLU A 18 -6.53 2.37 25.54
CA GLU A 18 -7.54 3.22 26.19
C GLU A 18 -7.63 4.64 25.59
N LEU A 19 -6.68 5.03 24.70
CA LEU A 19 -6.69 6.35 24.08
C LEU A 19 -7.68 6.42 22.93
N GLU A 20 -8.49 7.47 22.92
CA GLU A 20 -9.34 7.76 21.76
C GLU A 20 -8.47 8.08 20.52
N PRO A 21 -8.80 7.53 19.36
CA PRO A 21 -8.10 7.87 18.11
C PRO A 21 -8.31 9.35 17.77
N VAL A 22 -7.25 10.13 17.82
CA VAL A 22 -7.27 11.55 17.48
C VAL A 22 -6.10 11.89 16.56
N SER A 23 -6.32 12.72 15.55
CA SER A 23 -5.25 13.16 14.67
C SER A 23 -4.27 14.07 15.42
N ILE A 24 -2.98 14.01 15.11
CA ILE A 24 -1.95 14.86 15.74
C ILE A 24 -2.25 16.35 15.51
N GLY A 25 -2.83 16.73 14.39
CA GLY A 25 -3.28 18.10 14.13
C GLY A 25 -4.28 18.58 15.16
N ARG A 26 -5.27 17.75 15.50
CA ARG A 26 -6.30 18.09 16.48
C ARG A 26 -5.80 17.96 17.92
N ALA A 27 -4.96 16.98 18.21
CA ALA A 27 -4.47 16.75 19.57
C ALA A 27 -3.38 17.73 20.00
N VAL A 28 -2.55 18.20 19.07
CA VAL A 28 -1.35 19.01 19.36
C VAL A 28 -1.40 20.33 18.63
N THR A 29 -1.45 20.34 17.28
CA THR A 29 -1.23 21.53 16.46
C THR A 29 -2.30 22.59 16.69
N SER A 30 -3.58 22.22 16.88
CA SER A 30 -4.68 23.17 17.06
C SER A 30 -4.84 23.69 18.49
N VAL A 31 -4.19 23.05 19.47
CA VAL A 31 -4.30 23.42 20.90
C VAL A 31 -3.01 23.95 21.50
N SER A 32 -1.87 23.80 20.84
CA SER A 32 -0.57 24.27 21.32
C SER A 32 -0.30 25.69 20.85
N ASP A 33 0.17 26.52 21.73
CA ASP A 33 0.70 27.87 21.47
C ASP A 33 2.18 27.84 21.02
N LYS A 34 2.82 26.66 21.01
CA LYS A 34 4.20 26.45 20.60
C LYS A 34 4.31 25.86 19.19
N VAL A 35 3.48 26.33 18.27
CA VAL A 35 3.50 25.89 16.86
C VAL A 35 4.18 26.96 16.00
N LEU A 36 5.19 26.55 15.26
CA LEU A 36 5.83 27.38 14.25
C LEU A 36 5.34 26.98 12.86
N LEU A 37 4.85 27.94 12.10
CA LEU A 37 4.44 27.75 10.70
C LEU A 37 5.51 28.33 9.78
N LEU A 38 6.01 27.48 8.87
CA LEU A 38 6.87 27.89 7.77
C LEU A 38 6.08 27.83 6.47
N GLN A 39 6.07 28.93 5.73
CA GLN A 39 5.47 28.95 4.40
C GLN A 39 6.36 28.15 3.45
N ALA A 40 5.80 27.16 2.76
CA ALA A 40 6.49 26.39 1.76
C ALA A 40 6.38 27.08 0.39
N ASP A 41 7.51 27.21 -0.30
CA ASP A 41 7.58 27.73 -1.68
C ASP A 41 7.91 26.58 -2.64
N PHE A 42 7.10 25.52 -2.56
CA PHE A 42 7.17 24.36 -3.45
C PHE A 42 5.78 23.77 -3.68
N ASN A 43 5.60 23.11 -4.81
CA ASN A 43 4.38 22.39 -5.11
C ASN A 43 4.29 21.12 -4.26
N TRP A 44 3.21 20.99 -3.51
CA TRP A 44 2.91 19.79 -2.73
C TRP A 44 1.54 19.23 -3.11
N LYS A 45 1.49 17.95 -3.33
CA LYS A 45 0.24 17.25 -3.68
C LYS A 45 0.07 16.00 -2.80
N ARG A 46 -1.10 15.84 -2.22
CA ARG A 46 -1.43 14.67 -1.42
C ARG A 46 -2.14 13.65 -2.30
N ILE A 47 -1.53 12.48 -2.49
CA ILE A 47 -2.12 11.37 -3.22
C ILE A 47 -2.63 10.36 -2.17
N MET A 48 -3.95 10.27 -2.01
CA MET A 48 -4.60 9.43 -1.00
C MET A 48 -5.67 8.51 -1.56
N THR A 49 -6.11 8.77 -2.78
CA THR A 49 -7.20 8.10 -3.46
C THR A 49 -6.76 7.70 -4.86
N LEU A 50 -7.44 6.74 -5.46
CA LEU A 50 -7.17 6.35 -6.85
C LEU A 50 -7.48 7.49 -7.82
N GLU A 51 -8.49 8.31 -7.51
CA GLU A 51 -8.78 9.52 -8.29
C GLU A 51 -7.62 10.52 -8.26
N SER A 52 -7.05 10.78 -7.07
CA SER A 52 -5.90 11.68 -6.94
C SER A 52 -4.64 11.12 -7.60
N LEU A 53 -4.50 9.81 -7.66
CA LEU A 53 -3.43 9.12 -8.38
C LEU A 53 -3.62 9.25 -9.89
N ASP A 54 -4.83 9.03 -10.40
CA ASP A 54 -5.18 9.22 -11.81
C ASP A 54 -4.91 10.66 -12.29
N GLN A 55 -5.30 11.64 -11.49
CA GLN A 55 -4.98 13.06 -11.74
C GLN A 55 -3.46 13.34 -11.73
N TYR A 56 -2.68 12.62 -10.94
CA TYR A 56 -1.22 12.76 -10.90
C TYR A 56 -0.58 12.21 -12.18
N TYR A 57 -1.06 11.09 -12.68
CA TYR A 57 -0.64 10.51 -13.96
C TYR A 57 -1.23 11.23 -15.18
N HIS A 58 -2.08 12.24 -14.99
CA HIS A 58 -2.75 13.00 -16.07
C HIS A 58 -3.55 12.12 -17.03
N GLY A 59 -4.07 10.99 -16.54
CA GLY A 59 -4.78 10.00 -17.37
C GLY A 59 -3.88 9.22 -18.33
N GLU A 60 -2.56 9.33 -18.18
CA GLU A 60 -1.60 8.50 -18.93
C GLU A 60 -1.57 7.09 -18.38
N ASP A 61 -1.37 6.12 -19.27
CA ASP A 61 -1.21 4.73 -18.86
C ASP A 61 0.20 4.48 -18.29
N SER A 62 0.31 3.62 -17.30
CA SER A 62 1.58 3.07 -16.86
C SER A 62 1.72 1.61 -17.24
N GLY A 63 2.95 1.19 -17.59
CA GLY A 63 3.26 -0.18 -17.96
C GLY A 63 2.83 -0.58 -19.39
N ARG A 64 2.54 -1.87 -19.59
CA ARG A 64 2.16 -2.41 -20.89
C ARG A 64 0.65 -2.38 -21.04
N VAL A 65 0.15 -1.46 -21.89
CA VAL A 65 -1.30 -1.23 -22.06
C VAL A 65 -1.66 -1.12 -23.54
N ILE A 66 -2.80 -1.70 -23.90
CA ILE A 66 -3.46 -1.49 -25.18
C ILE A 66 -4.90 -1.02 -24.90
N ARG A 67 -5.29 0.12 -25.46
CA ARG A 67 -6.67 0.62 -25.41
C ARG A 67 -7.30 0.59 -26.80
N ASN A 68 -8.52 0.10 -26.88
CA ASN A 68 -9.33 0.13 -28.10
C ASN A 68 -10.75 0.56 -27.79
N ALA A 69 -11.27 1.55 -28.52
CA ALA A 69 -12.62 2.10 -28.31
C ALA A 69 -12.91 2.45 -26.84
N CYS A 70 -11.96 3.10 -26.16
CA CYS A 70 -12.08 3.52 -24.77
C CYS A 70 -12.19 5.04 -24.67
N GLU A 71 -13.08 5.51 -23.76
CA GLU A 71 -13.24 6.92 -23.44
C GLU A 71 -13.03 7.14 -21.93
N ASN A 72 -12.20 8.11 -21.55
CA ASN A 72 -11.87 8.45 -20.17
C ASN A 72 -11.45 7.22 -19.32
N VAL A 73 -10.67 6.32 -19.88
CA VAL A 73 -10.15 5.12 -19.20
C VAL A 73 -8.70 5.33 -18.80
N SER A 74 -8.38 5.05 -17.54
CA SER A 74 -7.02 5.11 -17.01
C SER A 74 -6.57 3.72 -16.62
N VAL A 75 -5.36 3.33 -17.02
CA VAL A 75 -4.80 2.01 -16.73
C VAL A 75 -3.45 2.16 -16.05
N MET A 76 -3.36 1.66 -14.84
CA MET A 76 -2.12 1.58 -14.06
C MET A 76 -1.70 0.11 -14.00
N ASN A 77 -0.75 -0.28 -14.82
CA ASN A 77 -0.24 -1.64 -14.90
C ASN A 77 1.16 -1.74 -14.29
N GLU A 78 1.21 -2.11 -13.02
CA GLU A 78 2.46 -2.29 -12.27
C GLU A 78 2.96 -3.76 -12.33
N ALA A 79 2.21 -4.65 -12.97
CA ALA A 79 2.61 -6.04 -13.14
C ALA A 79 3.58 -6.19 -14.32
N ALA A 80 4.87 -6.31 -14.04
CA ALA A 80 5.97 -6.21 -15.01
C ALA A 80 5.86 -7.13 -16.23
N HIS A 81 5.20 -8.28 -16.12
CA HIS A 81 5.10 -9.29 -17.17
C HIS A 81 3.69 -9.45 -17.74
N GLN A 82 2.75 -8.57 -17.34
CA GLN A 82 1.39 -8.62 -17.82
C GLN A 82 1.09 -7.50 -18.80
N LEU A 83 0.29 -7.81 -19.81
CA LEU A 83 -0.29 -6.85 -20.73
C LEU A 83 -1.76 -6.63 -20.33
N VAL A 84 -2.15 -5.40 -20.14
CA VAL A 84 -3.56 -5.04 -19.93
C VAL A 84 -4.15 -4.57 -21.27
N VAL A 85 -5.23 -5.19 -21.70
CA VAL A 85 -5.99 -4.78 -22.87
C VAL A 85 -7.36 -4.30 -22.42
N ALA A 86 -7.65 -3.03 -22.63
CA ALA A 86 -8.93 -2.41 -22.36
C ALA A 86 -9.67 -2.17 -23.67
N ASN A 87 -10.92 -2.63 -23.79
CA ASN A 87 -11.69 -2.51 -25.00
C ASN A 87 -13.14 -2.11 -24.73
N GLY A 88 -13.62 -1.07 -25.38
CA GLY A 88 -15.01 -0.63 -25.31
C GLY A 88 -15.45 -0.16 -23.92
N LEU A 89 -14.54 0.44 -23.14
CA LEU A 89 -14.79 0.92 -21.79
C LEU A 89 -14.93 2.43 -21.74
N GLU A 90 -15.75 2.92 -20.80
CA GLU A 90 -15.99 4.33 -20.56
C GLU A 90 -15.96 4.64 -19.05
N ASP A 91 -15.30 5.74 -18.67
CA ASP A 91 -15.18 6.22 -17.28
C ASP A 91 -14.66 5.18 -16.27
N VAL A 92 -13.68 4.39 -16.68
CA VAL A 92 -13.13 3.28 -15.88
C VAL A 92 -11.69 3.55 -15.48
N ILE A 93 -11.34 3.14 -14.25
CA ILE A 93 -9.97 2.99 -13.79
C ILE A 93 -9.65 1.50 -13.62
N ILE A 94 -8.49 1.09 -14.14
CA ILE A 94 -7.94 -0.25 -14.02
C ILE A 94 -6.59 -0.14 -13.32
N VAL A 95 -6.45 -0.83 -12.20
CA VAL A 95 -5.17 -0.96 -11.49
C VAL A 95 -4.79 -2.43 -11.46
N ASN A 96 -3.68 -2.78 -12.09
CA ASN A 96 -3.16 -4.13 -12.15
C ASN A 96 -1.80 -4.19 -11.44
N THR A 97 -1.74 -4.94 -10.36
CA THR A 97 -0.53 -5.19 -9.58
C THR A 97 -0.13 -6.67 -9.66
N ALA A 98 0.99 -7.03 -9.04
CA ALA A 98 1.40 -8.42 -8.96
C ALA A 98 0.41 -9.32 -8.19
N ASP A 99 -0.41 -8.72 -7.31
CA ASP A 99 -1.26 -9.45 -6.36
C ASP A 99 -2.74 -9.38 -6.70
N ALA A 100 -3.17 -8.30 -7.36
CA ALA A 100 -4.59 -8.04 -7.57
C ALA A 100 -4.84 -7.19 -8.81
N VAL A 101 -6.03 -7.37 -9.36
CA VAL A 101 -6.59 -6.49 -10.39
C VAL A 101 -7.79 -5.78 -9.79
N TYR A 102 -7.80 -4.46 -9.85
CA TYR A 102 -8.94 -3.63 -9.46
C TYR A 102 -9.50 -2.92 -10.68
N VAL A 103 -10.79 -3.06 -10.91
CA VAL A 103 -11.52 -2.41 -12.00
C VAL A 103 -12.74 -1.72 -11.40
N SER A 104 -12.89 -0.42 -11.65
CA SER A 104 -14.01 0.36 -11.12
C SER A 104 -14.38 1.50 -12.07
N ARG A 105 -15.61 1.99 -11.96
CA ARG A 105 -15.92 3.31 -12.47
C ARG A 105 -15.09 4.36 -11.72
N LYS A 106 -14.62 5.39 -12.38
CA LYS A 106 -13.84 6.46 -11.74
C LYS A 106 -14.58 7.09 -10.56
N SER A 107 -15.89 7.30 -10.69
CA SER A 107 -16.74 7.85 -9.63
C SER A 107 -16.84 7.00 -8.36
N GLU A 108 -16.52 5.71 -8.45
CA GLU A 108 -16.61 4.75 -7.33
C GLU A 108 -15.26 4.20 -6.88
N ALA A 109 -14.18 4.67 -7.48
CA ALA A 109 -12.83 4.11 -7.24
C ALA A 109 -12.38 4.18 -5.78
N ASP A 110 -12.84 5.14 -5.01
CA ASP A 110 -12.49 5.32 -3.61
C ASP A 110 -13.19 4.34 -2.65
N GLN A 111 -14.19 3.61 -3.14
CA GLN A 111 -14.87 2.57 -2.34
C GLN A 111 -13.98 1.35 -2.06
N ILE A 112 -12.83 1.22 -2.72
CA ILE A 112 -11.91 0.09 -2.51
C ILE A 112 -11.59 -0.16 -1.04
N LYS A 113 -11.46 0.89 -0.22
CA LYS A 113 -11.15 0.75 1.22
C LYS A 113 -12.28 0.10 2.01
N SER A 114 -13.53 0.43 1.70
CA SER A 114 -14.71 -0.19 2.34
C SER A 114 -14.87 -1.63 1.86
N ILE A 115 -14.71 -1.89 0.56
CA ILE A 115 -14.78 -3.23 -0.02
C ILE A 115 -13.75 -4.17 0.63
N ILE A 116 -12.50 -3.72 0.79
CA ILE A 116 -11.46 -4.49 1.46
C ILE A 116 -11.86 -4.77 2.91
N ARG A 117 -12.30 -3.74 3.65
CA ARG A 117 -12.70 -3.91 5.06
C ARG A 117 -13.84 -4.90 5.26
N GLU A 118 -14.87 -4.85 4.42
CA GLU A 118 -16.03 -5.74 4.49
C GLU A 118 -15.70 -7.19 4.15
N ASN A 119 -14.66 -7.40 3.34
CA ASN A 119 -14.26 -8.73 2.88
C ASN A 119 -12.99 -9.26 3.56
N TYR A 120 -12.38 -8.48 4.46
CA TYR A 120 -11.11 -8.81 5.09
C TYR A 120 -11.12 -10.18 5.78
N GLU A 121 -12.12 -10.47 6.61
CA GLU A 121 -12.21 -11.73 7.33
C GLU A 121 -12.32 -12.96 6.42
N LYS A 122 -12.99 -12.81 5.26
CA LYS A 122 -13.19 -13.91 4.29
C LYS A 122 -11.97 -14.16 3.43
N GLN A 123 -11.12 -13.16 3.24
CA GLN A 123 -10.00 -13.17 2.29
C GLN A 123 -8.68 -12.73 2.95
N GLN A 124 -8.57 -12.91 4.27
CA GLN A 124 -7.45 -12.40 5.08
C GLN A 124 -6.08 -12.76 4.50
N SER A 125 -5.89 -14.00 4.04
CA SER A 125 -4.62 -14.45 3.48
C SER A 125 -4.18 -13.65 2.24
N TYR A 126 -5.13 -13.21 1.41
CA TYR A 126 -4.84 -12.40 0.23
C TYR A 126 -4.53 -10.95 0.58
N PHE A 127 -5.11 -10.42 1.67
CA PHE A 127 -4.83 -9.05 2.11
C PHE A 127 -3.56 -8.94 2.96
N ASP A 128 -3.23 -9.98 3.72
CA ASP A 128 -2.07 -10.01 4.60
C ASP A 128 -0.79 -10.50 3.90
N GLU A 129 -0.94 -11.30 2.84
CA GLU A 129 0.18 -11.90 2.12
C GLU A 129 0.33 -11.33 0.70
N GLY A 130 0.95 -10.17 0.59
CA GLY A 130 1.36 -9.62 -0.72
C GLY A 130 2.42 -10.48 -1.42
N THR A 131 2.51 -10.37 -2.74
CA THR A 131 3.54 -11.06 -3.53
C THR A 131 4.91 -10.43 -3.32
N VAL A 132 4.97 -9.12 -3.09
CA VAL A 132 6.21 -8.37 -2.89
C VAL A 132 6.19 -7.65 -1.54
N TYR A 133 7.23 -7.88 -0.73
CA TYR A 133 7.44 -7.20 0.55
C TYR A 133 8.75 -6.42 0.54
N TYR A 134 8.65 -5.14 0.82
CA TYR A 134 9.81 -4.27 1.05
C TYR A 134 10.16 -4.24 2.53
N THR A 135 11.41 -4.53 2.84
CA THR A 135 11.95 -4.54 4.20
C THR A 135 13.16 -3.60 4.29
N PRO A 136 13.58 -3.15 5.47
CA PRO A 136 14.76 -2.30 5.62
C PRO A 136 16.07 -2.93 5.14
N TRP A 137 16.10 -4.24 4.96
CA TRP A 137 17.29 -5.00 4.55
C TRP A 137 17.19 -5.54 3.12
N GLY A 138 16.01 -5.50 2.47
CA GLY A 138 15.86 -6.05 1.14
C GLY A 138 14.42 -6.21 0.69
N ILE A 139 14.23 -7.06 -0.32
CA ILE A 139 12.94 -7.35 -0.94
C ILE A 139 12.69 -8.86 -0.86
N LYS A 140 11.47 -9.25 -0.49
CA LYS A 140 10.96 -10.61 -0.56
C LYS A 140 9.90 -10.69 -1.64
N GLU A 141 10.09 -11.55 -2.62
CA GLU A 141 9.12 -11.80 -3.70
C GLU A 141 8.64 -13.26 -3.61
N THR A 142 7.35 -13.49 -3.58
CA THR A 142 6.78 -14.82 -3.73
C THR A 142 6.70 -15.16 -5.22
N ILE A 143 7.47 -16.15 -5.67
CA ILE A 143 7.55 -16.56 -7.08
C ILE A 143 6.51 -17.64 -7.40
N HIS A 144 6.26 -18.53 -6.44
CA HIS A 144 5.33 -19.63 -6.62
C HIS A 144 4.62 -19.96 -5.33
N TYR A 145 3.34 -20.24 -5.47
CA TYR A 145 2.45 -20.72 -4.40
C TYR A 145 1.89 -22.08 -4.83
N GLY A 146 2.28 -23.13 -4.14
CA GLY A 146 1.72 -24.48 -4.32
C GLY A 146 1.01 -24.96 -3.06
N ASP A 147 0.27 -26.04 -3.14
CA ASP A 147 -0.51 -26.60 -2.02
C ASP A 147 0.36 -26.95 -0.81
N SER A 148 1.59 -27.38 -1.04
CA SER A 148 2.53 -27.81 0.02
C SER A 148 3.84 -27.05 0.03
N CYS A 149 4.06 -26.13 -0.89
CA CYS A 149 5.32 -25.36 -0.97
C CYS A 149 5.09 -23.91 -1.41
N LYS A 150 5.99 -23.04 -0.96
CA LYS A 150 6.04 -21.63 -1.33
C LYS A 150 7.47 -21.28 -1.74
N VAL A 151 7.67 -20.82 -2.97
CA VAL A 151 8.98 -20.37 -3.44
C VAL A 151 9.08 -18.86 -3.33
N LYS A 152 10.12 -18.37 -2.66
CA LYS A 152 10.41 -16.95 -2.49
C LYS A 152 11.77 -16.60 -3.03
N LYS A 153 11.85 -15.47 -3.73
CA LYS A 153 13.11 -14.81 -4.05
C LYS A 153 13.38 -13.75 -2.98
N ILE A 154 14.56 -13.78 -2.42
CA ILE A 154 15.02 -12.82 -1.41
C ILE A 154 16.19 -12.04 -1.99
N THR A 155 16.01 -10.73 -2.12
CA THR A 155 17.07 -9.81 -2.53
C THR A 155 17.53 -9.02 -1.32
N ILE A 156 18.80 -9.15 -0.93
CA ILE A 156 19.40 -8.42 0.20
C ILE A 156 20.15 -7.21 -0.34
N PHE A 157 19.92 -6.03 0.20
CA PHE A 157 20.62 -4.82 -0.19
C PHE A 157 22.08 -4.84 0.26
N PRO A 158 23.00 -4.20 -0.46
CA PRO A 158 24.39 -4.09 -0.07
C PRO A 158 24.55 -3.57 1.36
N GLY A 159 25.39 -4.27 2.16
CA GLY A 159 25.63 -3.91 3.57
C GLY A 159 24.48 -4.24 4.52
N LYS A 160 23.47 -4.98 4.08
CA LYS A 160 22.37 -5.46 4.93
C LYS A 160 22.46 -6.97 5.13
N GLU A 161 21.80 -7.44 6.18
CA GLU A 161 21.78 -8.86 6.54
C GLU A 161 20.39 -9.30 7.00
N LEU A 162 20.12 -10.57 6.86
CA LEU A 162 18.95 -11.24 7.45
C LEU A 162 19.27 -11.67 8.88
N SER A 163 18.29 -11.46 9.78
CA SER A 163 18.37 -12.01 11.12
C SER A 163 18.43 -13.55 11.07
N ARG A 164 19.34 -14.14 11.84
CA ARG A 164 19.39 -15.59 12.00
C ARG A 164 18.09 -16.08 12.66
N HIS A 165 17.43 -17.03 12.03
CA HIS A 165 16.20 -17.62 12.55
C HIS A 165 16.13 -19.11 12.21
N VAL A 166 15.25 -19.81 12.91
CA VAL A 166 15.03 -21.25 12.75
C VAL A 166 13.55 -21.51 12.59
N HIS A 167 13.20 -22.35 11.64
CA HIS A 167 11.82 -22.78 11.42
C HIS A 167 11.58 -24.13 12.13
N LYS A 168 10.54 -24.17 12.98
CA LYS A 168 10.19 -25.39 13.73
C LYS A 168 9.22 -26.31 12.99
N LEU A 169 8.42 -25.74 12.06
CA LEU A 169 7.30 -26.42 11.41
C LEU A 169 7.44 -26.55 9.89
N ARG A 170 8.54 -26.08 9.31
CA ARG A 170 8.80 -26.15 7.88
C ARG A 170 10.27 -26.40 7.60
N THR A 171 10.57 -26.99 6.45
CA THR A 171 11.92 -27.13 5.90
C THR A 171 12.15 -26.06 4.84
N GLU A 172 13.30 -25.45 4.85
CA GLU A 172 13.79 -24.54 3.80
C GLU A 172 14.98 -25.16 3.09
#